data_a667b9125e2ca6f7e3aa06d408ddde20
#
_entry.id   a667b9125e2ca6f7e3aa06d408ddde20
#
_cell.length_a   1.000
_cell.length_b   1.000
_cell.length_c   1.000
_cell.angle_alpha   90.00
_cell.angle_beta   90.00
_cell.angle_gamma   90.00
#
_symmetry.space_group_name_H-M   'P 1'
#
loop_
_entity.id
_entity.type
_entity.pdbx_description
1 polymer ?
#
loop_
_entity_poly.entity_id
_entity_poly.type
_entity_poly.pdbx_seq_one_letter_code
_entity_poly.pdbx_strand_id
1 'polypeptide(L)'
;MKTMSATIQIDAPPKAVWAILADLSRYEEWNPLFREASGQVAVGNRITLRSVHPANGRMMTVKPKITVADPGAELRWVSSLPGVMSGEHHFTLTPADGGTKVEQSETFRGLLTAFGGKTFTNAEASFRALNEALKRRAEDT
;
A
#
# COMPACT_ATOMS: atom_id res chain seq x y z
N MET A 1 -9.44 16.11 5.16
CA MET A 1 -8.54 15.31 4.30
C MET A 1 -7.16 15.26 4.92
N LYS A 2 -6.60 14.08 5.02
CA LYS A 2 -5.26 13.90 5.55
C LYS A 2 -4.47 12.92 4.70
N THR A 3 -3.21 13.25 4.41
CA THR A 3 -2.33 12.42 3.59
C THR A 3 -1.12 11.99 4.40
N MET A 4 -0.75 10.71 4.26
CA MET A 4 0.46 10.15 4.85
C MET A 4 1.32 9.57 3.75
N SER A 5 2.64 9.73 3.86
CA SER A 5 3.58 9.23 2.88
C SER A 5 4.81 8.65 3.55
N ALA A 6 5.38 7.64 2.93
CA ALA A 6 6.67 7.09 3.30
C ALA A 6 7.43 6.73 2.02
N THR A 7 8.70 7.07 1.96
CA THR A 7 9.53 6.87 0.77
C THR A 7 10.70 5.97 1.12
N ILE A 8 11.10 5.12 0.17
CA ILE A 8 12.27 4.25 0.34
C ILE A 8 13.00 4.10 -1.00
N GLN A 9 14.31 3.95 -0.93
CA GLN A 9 15.14 3.62 -2.09
C GLN A 9 15.43 2.12 -2.09
N ILE A 10 15.10 1.45 -3.19
CA ILE A 10 15.29 0.00 -3.36
C ILE A 10 16.30 -0.25 -4.46
N ASP A 11 17.28 -1.12 -4.19
CA ASP A 11 18.32 -1.50 -5.14
C ASP A 11 17.82 -2.63 -6.03
N ALA A 12 16.79 -2.34 -6.81
CA ALA A 12 16.21 -3.22 -7.82
C ALA A 12 15.46 -2.37 -8.83
N PRO A 13 15.38 -2.80 -10.11
CA PRO A 13 14.71 -2.00 -11.13
C PRO A 13 13.18 -1.91 -10.89
N PRO A 14 12.52 -0.85 -11.39
CA PRO A 14 11.07 -0.69 -11.20
C PRO A 14 10.24 -1.91 -11.64
N LYS A 15 10.66 -2.59 -12.68
CA LYS A 15 9.96 -3.79 -13.16
C LYS A 15 9.96 -4.91 -12.12
N ALA A 16 11.07 -5.10 -11.42
CA ALA A 16 11.19 -6.12 -10.38
C ALA A 16 10.34 -5.76 -9.16
N VAL A 17 10.37 -4.49 -8.75
CA VAL A 17 9.55 -4.00 -7.63
C VAL A 17 8.07 -4.13 -7.98
N TRP A 18 7.69 -3.77 -9.19
CA TRP A 18 6.31 -3.88 -9.67
C TRP A 18 5.82 -5.33 -9.60
N ALA A 19 6.63 -6.28 -10.05
CA ALA A 19 6.24 -7.70 -10.05
C ALA A 19 5.86 -8.18 -8.64
N ILE A 20 6.52 -7.67 -7.62
CA ILE A 20 6.22 -8.02 -6.22
C ILE A 20 4.92 -7.35 -5.77
N LEU A 21 4.75 -6.06 -6.06
CA LEU A 21 3.55 -5.32 -5.69
C LEU A 21 2.29 -5.83 -6.40
N ALA A 22 2.42 -6.28 -7.63
CA ALA A 22 1.29 -6.74 -8.43
C ALA A 22 0.90 -8.19 -8.15
N ASP A 23 1.73 -8.97 -7.48
CA ASP A 23 1.45 -10.37 -7.15
C ASP A 23 0.81 -10.46 -5.77
N LEU A 24 -0.50 -10.24 -5.72
CA LEU A 24 -1.26 -10.25 -4.47
C LEU A 24 -1.23 -11.63 -3.78
N SER A 25 -1.16 -12.70 -4.55
CA SER A 25 -1.19 -14.06 -4.00
C SER A 25 0.00 -14.39 -3.09
N ARG A 26 1.07 -13.61 -3.18
CA ARG A 26 2.29 -13.79 -2.37
C ARG A 26 2.46 -12.75 -1.27
N TYR A 27 1.49 -11.86 -1.06
CA TYR A 27 1.59 -10.87 0.01
C TYR A 27 1.81 -11.49 1.39
N GLU A 28 1.22 -12.63 1.65
CA GLU A 28 1.40 -13.33 2.94
C GLU A 28 2.86 -13.71 3.22
N GLU A 29 3.70 -13.79 2.19
CA GLU A 29 5.11 -14.16 2.34
C GLU A 29 5.98 -13.00 2.83
N TRP A 30 5.55 -11.74 2.63
CA TRP A 30 6.42 -10.60 2.92
C TRP A 30 5.72 -9.38 3.49
N ASN A 31 4.42 -9.18 3.22
CA ASN A 31 3.74 -7.90 3.49
C ASN A 31 3.21 -7.84 4.93
N PRO A 32 3.75 -6.94 5.79
CA PRO A 32 3.31 -6.88 7.19
C PRO A 32 2.02 -6.09 7.40
N LEU A 33 1.58 -5.31 6.41
CA LEU A 33 0.38 -4.47 6.49
C LEU A 33 -0.82 -5.17 5.86
N PHE A 34 -0.68 -5.58 4.60
CA PHE A 34 -1.71 -6.35 3.87
C PHE A 34 -1.28 -7.81 3.90
N ARG A 35 -1.59 -8.49 5.01
CA ARG A 35 -1.03 -9.82 5.31
C ARG A 35 -1.54 -10.93 4.42
N GLU A 36 -2.71 -10.73 3.83
CA GLU A 36 -3.25 -11.61 2.80
C GLU A 36 -3.93 -10.76 1.76
N ALA A 37 -3.82 -11.14 0.51
CA ALA A 37 -4.45 -10.42 -0.58
C ALA A 37 -4.86 -11.38 -1.68
N SER A 38 -5.92 -11.04 -2.39
CA SER A 38 -6.37 -11.84 -3.53
C SER A 38 -7.05 -10.95 -4.56
N GLY A 39 -7.08 -11.43 -5.79
CA GLY A 39 -7.63 -10.72 -6.92
C GLY A 39 -6.56 -10.41 -7.94
N GLN A 40 -6.98 -9.79 -9.03
CA GLN A 40 -6.10 -9.46 -10.14
C GLN A 40 -5.90 -7.96 -10.22
N VAL A 41 -4.64 -7.54 -10.33
CA VAL A 41 -4.28 -6.12 -10.44
C VAL A 41 -4.58 -5.63 -11.84
N ALA A 42 -5.75 -5.05 -12.00
CA ALA A 42 -6.22 -4.43 -13.23
C ALA A 42 -7.21 -3.33 -12.90
N VAL A 43 -7.18 -2.23 -13.67
CA VAL A 43 -8.08 -1.10 -13.44
C VAL A 43 -9.53 -1.55 -13.50
N GLY A 44 -10.31 -1.13 -12.51
CA GLY A 44 -11.73 -1.49 -12.40
C GLY A 44 -12.00 -2.71 -11.55
N ASN A 45 -10.99 -3.55 -11.28
CA ASN A 45 -11.16 -4.74 -10.47
C ASN A 45 -11.22 -4.39 -8.98
N ARG A 46 -12.05 -5.15 -8.26
CA ARG A 46 -11.98 -5.15 -6.80
C ARG A 46 -11.04 -6.25 -6.36
N ILE A 47 -10.19 -5.91 -5.39
CA ILE A 47 -9.30 -6.88 -4.74
C ILE A 47 -9.73 -7.05 -3.30
N THR A 48 -9.28 -8.12 -2.65
CA THR A 48 -9.56 -8.36 -1.23
C THR A 48 -8.26 -8.30 -0.46
N LEU A 49 -8.23 -7.47 0.59
CA LEU A 49 -7.05 -7.30 1.44
C LEU A 49 -7.42 -7.60 2.88
N ARG A 50 -6.56 -8.36 3.57
CA ARG A 50 -6.60 -8.50 5.02
C ARG A 50 -5.58 -7.54 5.61
N SER A 51 -6.06 -6.44 6.13
CA SER A 51 -5.22 -5.32 6.55
C SER A 51 -5.21 -5.16 8.07
N VAL A 52 -4.10 -4.65 8.59
CA VAL A 52 -3.99 -4.27 10.01
C VAL A 52 -4.65 -2.92 10.21
N HIS A 53 -5.62 -2.85 11.13
CA HIS A 53 -6.30 -1.61 11.45
C HIS A 53 -5.36 -0.68 12.23
N PRO A 54 -5.16 0.57 11.79
CA PRO A 54 -4.18 1.46 12.43
C PRO A 54 -4.56 1.90 13.84
N ALA A 55 -5.86 1.86 14.20
CA ALA A 55 -6.29 2.29 15.52
C ALA A 55 -6.14 1.20 16.58
N ASN A 56 -6.36 -0.07 16.24
CA ASN A 56 -6.41 -1.15 17.23
C ASN A 56 -5.54 -2.38 16.92
N GLY A 57 -4.86 -2.40 15.78
CA GLY A 57 -4.00 -3.52 15.38
C GLY A 57 -4.72 -4.79 14.97
N ARG A 58 -6.05 -4.79 14.97
CA ARG A 58 -6.83 -5.96 14.58
C ARG A 58 -6.86 -6.12 13.07
N MET A 59 -7.00 -7.36 12.62
CA MET A 59 -7.16 -7.63 11.20
C MET A 59 -8.55 -7.23 10.74
N MET A 60 -8.62 -6.58 9.57
CA MET A 60 -9.89 -6.25 8.94
C MET A 60 -9.82 -6.61 7.46
N THR A 61 -10.96 -6.91 6.88
CA THR A 61 -11.06 -7.18 5.45
C THR A 61 -11.54 -5.93 4.74
N VAL A 62 -10.80 -5.51 3.72
CA VAL A 62 -11.19 -4.40 2.84
C VAL A 62 -11.20 -4.87 1.41
N LYS A 63 -12.09 -4.30 0.60
CA LYS A 63 -12.26 -4.67 -0.81
C LYS A 63 -12.13 -3.44 -1.70
N PRO A 64 -10.92 -2.89 -1.81
CA PRO A 64 -10.72 -1.70 -2.61
C PRO A 64 -10.83 -1.97 -4.11
N LYS A 65 -11.09 -0.89 -4.85
CA LYS A 65 -11.14 -0.92 -6.30
C LYS A 65 -9.83 -0.35 -6.86
N ILE A 66 -9.22 -1.06 -7.79
CA ILE A 66 -8.02 -0.60 -8.48
C ILE A 66 -8.40 0.53 -9.43
N THR A 67 -7.75 1.68 -9.27
CA THR A 67 -7.99 2.86 -10.11
C THR A 67 -6.83 3.17 -11.04
N VAL A 68 -5.60 2.77 -10.67
CA VAL A 68 -4.42 2.89 -11.52
C VAL A 68 -3.62 1.60 -11.40
N ALA A 69 -3.23 1.04 -12.53
CA ALA A 69 -2.35 -0.12 -12.61
C ALA A 69 -1.42 0.09 -13.81
N ASP A 70 -0.39 0.91 -13.62
CA ASP A 70 0.59 1.25 -14.63
C ASP A 70 1.88 0.50 -14.32
N PRO A 71 2.19 -0.60 -15.04
CA PRO A 71 3.32 -1.47 -14.71
C PRO A 71 4.64 -0.71 -14.61
N GLY A 72 5.31 -0.90 -13.48
CA GLY A 72 6.60 -0.26 -13.22
C GLY A 72 6.51 1.21 -12.80
N ALA A 73 5.33 1.79 -12.72
CA ALA A 73 5.15 3.22 -12.44
C ALA A 73 4.20 3.51 -11.28
N GLU A 74 2.98 3.00 -11.32
CA GLU A 74 2.01 3.34 -10.27
C GLU A 74 0.96 2.26 -10.07
N LEU A 75 0.68 1.97 -8.80
CA LEU A 75 -0.45 1.16 -8.37
C LEU A 75 -1.28 1.98 -7.38
N ARG A 76 -2.59 2.09 -7.64
CA ARG A 76 -3.48 2.87 -6.79
C ARG A 76 -4.82 2.16 -6.63
N TRP A 77 -5.33 2.18 -5.39
CA TRP A 77 -6.69 1.68 -5.12
C TRP A 77 -7.42 2.58 -4.14
N VAL A 78 -8.73 2.50 -4.18
CA VAL A 78 -9.63 3.28 -3.32
C VAL A 78 -10.50 2.34 -2.51
N SER A 79 -10.49 2.54 -1.20
CA SER A 79 -11.40 1.88 -0.26
C SER A 79 -12.41 2.89 0.25
N SER A 80 -13.66 2.48 0.46
CA SER A 80 -14.63 3.36 1.08
C SER A 80 -15.60 2.59 1.96
N LEU A 81 -15.94 3.22 3.09
CA LEU A 81 -17.07 2.84 3.93
C LEU A 81 -18.10 3.95 3.74
N PRO A 82 -19.21 3.69 3.02
CA PRO A 82 -20.18 4.74 2.69
C PRO A 82 -20.65 5.51 3.92
N GLY A 83 -20.58 6.86 3.83
CA GLY A 83 -21.00 7.73 4.91
C GLY A 83 -20.03 7.85 6.07
N VAL A 84 -18.91 7.13 6.07
CA VAL A 84 -17.96 7.11 7.19
C VAL A 84 -16.59 7.60 6.75
N MET A 85 -15.95 6.92 5.80
CA MET A 85 -14.59 7.28 5.38
C MET A 85 -14.28 6.74 3.99
N SER A 86 -13.28 7.34 3.37
CA SER A 86 -12.64 6.78 2.19
C SER A 86 -11.14 6.94 2.29
N GLY A 87 -10.41 6.02 1.68
CA GLY A 87 -8.96 6.05 1.63
C GLY A 87 -8.47 5.74 0.23
N GLU A 88 -7.50 6.51 -0.25
CA GLU A 88 -6.84 6.26 -1.51
C GLU A 88 -5.38 5.91 -1.22
N HIS A 89 -5.01 4.66 -1.50
CA HIS A 89 -3.66 4.15 -1.28
C HIS A 89 -2.92 4.06 -2.60
N HIS A 90 -1.70 4.58 -2.66
CA HIS A 90 -0.93 4.43 -3.87
C HIS A 90 0.55 4.15 -3.60
N PHE A 91 1.16 3.47 -4.59
CA PHE A 91 2.59 3.25 -4.68
C PHE A 91 3.05 3.86 -5.99
N THR A 92 3.99 4.80 -5.92
CA THR A 92 4.61 5.40 -7.10
C THR A 92 6.05 4.93 -7.17
N LEU A 93 6.43 4.39 -8.33
CA LEU A 93 7.76 3.88 -8.58
C LEU A 93 8.47 4.79 -9.57
N THR A 94 9.66 5.24 -9.20
CA THR A 94 10.46 6.14 -10.06
C THR A 94 11.88 5.59 -10.15
N PRO A 95 12.44 5.44 -11.36
CA PRO A 95 13.86 5.08 -11.48
C PRO A 95 14.72 6.13 -10.80
N ALA A 96 15.61 5.70 -9.91
CA ALA A 96 16.49 6.61 -9.19
C ALA A 96 17.74 5.87 -8.70
N ASP A 97 18.90 6.48 -8.84
CA ASP A 97 20.18 5.99 -8.29
C ASP A 97 20.48 4.53 -8.62
N GLY A 98 20.18 4.12 -9.85
CA GLY A 98 20.41 2.75 -10.30
C GLY A 98 19.39 1.72 -9.84
N GLY A 99 18.36 2.14 -9.12
CA GLY A 99 17.29 1.29 -8.63
C GLY A 99 15.94 1.98 -8.72
N THR A 100 15.14 1.88 -7.67
CA THR A 100 13.77 2.42 -7.64
C THR A 100 13.52 3.20 -6.37
N LYS A 101 13.01 4.41 -6.53
CA LYS A 101 12.43 5.17 -5.43
C LYS A 101 10.95 4.80 -5.35
N VAL A 102 10.52 4.28 -4.21
CA VAL A 102 9.12 3.95 -3.96
C VAL A 102 8.54 4.96 -3.00
N GLU A 103 7.47 5.63 -3.41
CA GLU A 103 6.67 6.45 -2.51
C GLU A 103 5.34 5.72 -2.25
N GLN A 104 5.10 5.37 -0.99
CA GLN A 104 3.82 4.83 -0.56
C GLN A 104 3.05 5.93 0.13
N SER A 105 1.80 6.13 -0.26
CA SER A 105 1.00 7.23 0.27
C SER A 105 -0.46 6.79 0.42
N GLU A 106 -1.14 7.38 1.39
CA GLU A 106 -2.58 7.22 1.53
C GLU A 106 -3.21 8.53 1.92
N THR A 107 -4.31 8.87 1.24
CA THR A 107 -5.12 10.03 1.54
C THR A 107 -6.42 9.56 2.15
N PHE A 108 -6.68 10.01 3.38
CA PHE A 108 -7.90 9.69 4.13
C PHE A 108 -8.88 10.84 4.07
N ARG A 109 -10.17 10.52 3.92
CA ARG A 109 -11.27 11.48 3.92
C ARG A 109 -12.38 10.96 4.81
N GLY A 110 -13.12 11.86 5.48
CA GLY A 110 -14.25 11.51 6.31
C GLY A 110 -13.92 11.44 7.79
N LEU A 111 -14.70 10.66 8.54
CA LEU A 111 -14.62 10.64 10.00
C LEU A 111 -13.28 10.16 10.56
N LEU A 112 -12.54 9.33 9.81
CA LEU A 112 -11.24 8.86 10.26
C LEU A 112 -10.26 10.02 10.51
N THR A 113 -10.40 11.10 9.77
CA THR A 113 -9.53 12.27 9.93
C THR A 113 -9.74 13.00 11.26
N ALA A 114 -10.86 12.72 11.96
CA ALA A 114 -11.18 13.30 13.27
C ALA A 114 -10.54 12.51 14.41
N PHE A 115 -10.09 11.28 14.19
CA PHE A 115 -9.42 10.47 15.21
C PHE A 115 -7.96 10.85 15.30
N GLY A 116 -7.49 11.28 16.42
CA GLY A 116 -6.23 11.93 16.68
C GLY A 116 -4.95 11.30 16.13
N GLY A 117 -3.84 11.94 16.45
CA GLY A 117 -2.52 11.67 15.88
C GLY A 117 -1.98 10.27 16.06
N LYS A 118 -2.42 9.52 17.10
CA LYS A 118 -1.91 8.16 17.34
C LYS A 118 -2.28 7.19 16.22
N THR A 119 -3.52 7.27 15.69
CA THR A 119 -3.94 6.44 14.57
C THR A 119 -3.07 6.71 13.33
N PHE A 120 -2.79 7.97 13.06
CA PHE A 120 -1.95 8.35 11.93
C PHE A 120 -0.49 7.96 12.13
N THR A 121 0.04 8.09 13.35
CA THR A 121 1.41 7.65 13.67
C THR A 121 1.54 6.15 13.46
N ASN A 122 0.55 5.36 13.88
CA ASN A 122 0.55 3.92 13.69
C ASN A 122 0.47 3.54 12.20
N ALA A 123 -0.35 4.26 11.43
CA ALA A 123 -0.46 4.02 10.00
C ALA A 123 0.85 4.34 9.27
N GLU A 124 1.50 5.45 9.65
CA GLU A 124 2.81 5.81 9.08
C GLU A 124 3.86 4.75 9.39
N ALA A 125 3.89 4.24 10.62
CA ALA A 125 4.80 3.16 11.01
C ALA A 125 4.53 1.89 10.19
N SER A 126 3.27 1.57 9.93
CA SER A 126 2.88 0.42 9.11
C SER A 126 3.33 0.59 7.66
N PHE A 127 3.24 1.79 7.12
CA PHE A 127 3.70 2.08 5.75
C PHE A 127 5.22 1.92 5.64
N ARG A 128 5.95 2.40 6.64
CA ARG A 128 7.41 2.22 6.68
C ARG A 128 7.79 0.76 6.78
N ALA A 129 7.09 -0.01 7.59
CA ALA A 129 7.32 -1.44 7.72
C ALA A 129 7.08 -2.18 6.40
N LEU A 130 6.03 -1.81 5.66
CA LEU A 130 5.76 -2.36 4.34
C LEU A 130 6.89 -2.03 3.37
N ASN A 131 7.31 -0.76 3.34
CA ASN A 131 8.40 -0.32 2.46
C ASN A 131 9.69 -1.10 2.74
N GLU A 132 10.04 -1.28 4.01
CA GLU A 132 11.23 -2.05 4.41
C GLU A 132 11.13 -3.52 3.97
N ALA A 133 9.95 -4.13 4.14
CA ALA A 133 9.72 -5.50 3.73
C ALA A 133 9.78 -5.65 2.22
N LEU A 134 9.23 -4.69 1.48
CA LEU A 134 9.29 -4.65 0.02
C LEU A 134 10.75 -4.55 -0.46
N LYS A 135 11.53 -3.68 0.18
CA LYS A 135 12.95 -3.53 -0.11
C LYS A 135 13.70 -4.84 0.07
N ARG A 136 13.53 -5.49 1.22
CA ARG A 136 14.18 -6.79 1.48
C ARG A 136 13.77 -7.83 0.43
N ARG A 137 12.48 -7.90 0.13
CA ARG A 137 11.96 -8.87 -0.84
C ARG A 137 12.55 -8.65 -2.23
N ALA A 138 12.65 -7.41 -2.67
CA ALA A 138 13.16 -7.07 -3.99
C ALA A 138 14.67 -7.27 -4.11
N GLU A 139 15.42 -6.97 -3.03
CA GLU A 139 16.87 -7.06 -3.05
C GLU A 139 17.39 -8.49 -2.80
N ASP A 140 16.57 -9.36 -2.24
CA ASP A 140 16.95 -10.74 -1.94
C ASP A 140 16.68 -11.73 -3.09
N THR A 141 16.25 -11.25 -4.25
CA THR A 141 15.96 -12.12 -5.40
C THR A 141 17.09 -12.12 -6.42
#